data_9750d2842c538ffb0501385d3f53a34a
#
_entry.id   9750d2842c538ffb0501385d3f53a34a
#
_cell.length_a   1.000
_cell.length_b   1.000
_cell.length_c   1.000
_cell.angle_alpha   90.00
_cell.angle_beta   90.00
_cell.angle_gamma   90.00
#
_symmetry.space_group_name_H-M   'P 1'
#
loop_
_entity.id
_entity.type
_entity.pdbx_description
1 polymer ?
#
loop_
_entity_poly.entity_id
_entity_poly.type
_entity_poly.pdbx_seq_one_letter_code
_entity_poly.pdbx_strand_id
1 'polypeptide(L)'
;MTSEKLTEHLVDGCMEDDMSYRRICDNEAESYIWMEAKRYVDETENIAILTFHNAKVIPDTIVNMEQELRKKEKNITKQYWDMVSLLVAVLNHNNLVETEHQDDISFYTEQVYRQLQKNYPEYGITEEEIENVSHLAPIHDIGKIRVPIEILNKNGKLTIDEMEVVKQHPITGAEMTLRFPNGMTTEKLNKYSYEICRHHHERFDGSGYPDGLKGDQIPLCAQVVGLVDAYDALVSERPYKRKLKHAEAVRMIVNAECGAFSMKLLQCFFAAAMQKEWVQKVESNREE
;
A
#
# COMPACT_ATOMS: atom_id res chain seq x y z
N MET A 1 13.58 8.69 -35.26
CA MET A 1 13.21 7.26 -35.22
C MET A 1 13.02 6.82 -36.66
N THR A 2 13.62 5.72 -37.05
CA THR A 2 13.42 5.16 -38.40
C THR A 2 12.03 4.53 -38.49
N SER A 3 11.48 4.45 -39.69
CA SER A 3 10.20 3.79 -40.01
C SER A 3 10.10 2.39 -39.39
N GLU A 4 11.21 1.64 -39.33
CA GLU A 4 11.29 0.31 -38.72
C GLU A 4 11.02 0.27 -37.24
N LYS A 5 11.55 1.20 -36.44
CA LYS A 5 11.28 1.26 -35.00
C LYS A 5 9.83 1.67 -34.64
N LEU A 6 9.19 2.42 -35.55
CA LEU A 6 7.76 2.74 -35.39
C LEU A 6 6.91 1.50 -35.61
N THR A 7 7.32 0.66 -36.58
CA THR A 7 6.61 -0.58 -36.93
C THR A 7 6.76 -1.64 -35.84
N GLU A 8 7.93 -1.77 -35.20
CA GLU A 8 8.15 -2.67 -34.07
C GLU A 8 7.28 -2.28 -32.86
N HIS A 9 7.18 -0.98 -32.53
CA HIS A 9 6.34 -0.51 -31.42
C HIS A 9 4.84 -0.68 -31.69
N LEU A 10 4.43 -0.66 -32.96
CA LEU A 10 3.05 -0.91 -33.37
C LEU A 10 2.63 -2.37 -33.20
N VAL A 11 3.58 -3.30 -33.36
CA VAL A 11 3.35 -4.75 -33.25
C VAL A 11 3.26 -5.20 -31.80
N ASP A 12 3.96 -4.56 -30.86
CA ASP A 12 4.00 -4.96 -29.45
C ASP A 12 2.80 -4.53 -28.59
N GLY A 13 1.78 -3.89 -29.18
CA GLY A 13 0.53 -3.56 -28.48
C GLY A 13 0.64 -2.48 -27.38
N CYS A 14 1.80 -1.91 -27.15
CA CYS A 14 2.04 -0.82 -26.18
C CYS A 14 1.70 0.55 -26.79
N MET A 15 0.42 0.89 -26.89
CA MET A 15 -0.03 2.13 -27.50
C MET A 15 -1.18 2.82 -26.72
N GLU A 16 -1.04 2.90 -25.40
CA GLU A 16 -1.88 3.80 -24.60
C GLU A 16 -1.09 4.99 -23.98
N ASP A 17 0.23 5.04 -24.20
CA ASP A 17 1.06 6.09 -23.60
C ASP A 17 1.37 7.21 -24.58
N ASP A 18 1.32 8.46 -24.09
CA ASP A 18 1.83 9.66 -24.76
C ASP A 18 3.30 9.44 -25.12
N MET A 19 3.59 9.27 -26.41
CA MET A 19 4.96 9.06 -26.87
C MET A 19 5.67 10.39 -27.06
N SER A 20 6.67 10.66 -26.23
CA SER A 20 7.57 11.80 -26.42
C SER A 20 8.76 11.39 -27.31
N TYR A 21 9.02 12.16 -28.34
CA TYR A 21 10.16 11.95 -29.24
C TYR A 21 11.13 13.14 -29.15
N ARG A 22 12.41 12.82 -29.00
CA ARG A 22 13.49 13.79 -29.19
C ARG A 22 13.86 13.83 -30.67
N ARG A 23 13.65 14.96 -31.36
CA ARG A 23 14.20 15.22 -32.66
C ARG A 23 15.34 16.21 -32.50
N ILE A 24 16.54 15.83 -32.92
CA ILE A 24 17.64 16.75 -33.15
C ILE A 24 17.32 17.44 -34.46
N CYS A 25 16.98 18.73 -34.41
CA CYS A 25 16.95 19.56 -35.61
C CYS A 25 18.36 20.08 -35.87
N ASP A 26 18.78 20.09 -37.13
CA ASP A 26 20.14 20.38 -37.60
C ASP A 26 20.70 21.81 -37.31
N ASN A 27 20.05 22.55 -36.46
CA ASN A 27 20.54 23.90 -36.04
C ASN A 27 20.35 24.06 -34.53
N GLU A 28 21.40 23.80 -33.80
CA GLU A 28 21.83 24.30 -32.48
C GLU A 28 20.80 24.41 -31.31
N ALA A 29 19.52 24.12 -31.49
CA ALA A 29 18.57 24.10 -30.41
C ALA A 29 17.99 22.72 -30.22
N GLU A 30 18.30 22.06 -29.11
CA GLU A 30 17.61 20.83 -28.69
C GLU A 30 16.17 21.18 -28.34
N SER A 31 15.22 20.70 -29.15
CA SER A 31 13.79 20.91 -28.90
C SER A 31 13.06 19.57 -28.89
N TYR A 32 12.17 19.39 -27.91
CA TYR A 32 11.30 18.23 -27.82
C TYR A 32 9.98 18.52 -28.53
N ILE A 33 9.51 17.54 -29.30
CA ILE A 33 8.20 17.61 -29.95
C ILE A 33 7.28 16.60 -29.29
N TRP A 34 6.23 17.09 -28.64
CA TRP A 34 5.15 16.24 -28.18
C TRP A 34 4.19 15.94 -29.33
N MET A 35 3.91 14.67 -29.56
CA MET A 35 2.93 14.25 -30.53
C MET A 35 1.91 13.35 -29.83
N GLU A 36 0.64 13.72 -29.91
CA GLU A 36 -0.46 12.85 -29.52
C GLU A 36 -0.75 11.93 -30.70
N ALA A 37 -0.54 10.62 -30.52
CA ALA A 37 -0.86 9.61 -31.51
C ALA A 37 -2.17 8.93 -31.16
N LYS A 38 -3.17 9.02 -32.01
CA LYS A 38 -4.41 8.23 -31.88
C LYS A 38 -4.33 7.04 -32.83
N ARG A 39 -4.54 5.86 -32.27
CA ARG A 39 -4.60 4.61 -33.02
C ARG A 39 -6.03 4.37 -33.47
N TYR A 40 -6.21 4.23 -34.78
CA TYR A 40 -7.43 3.66 -35.35
C TYR A 40 -7.05 2.30 -35.95
N VAL A 41 -7.66 1.22 -35.45
CA VAL A 41 -7.48 -0.13 -35.98
C VAL A 41 -8.74 -0.50 -36.74
N ASP A 42 -8.59 -0.80 -38.03
CA ASP A 42 -9.60 -1.53 -38.75
C ASP A 42 -9.32 -3.03 -38.57
N GLU A 43 -10.20 -3.70 -37.83
CA GLU A 43 -10.07 -5.13 -37.51
C GLU A 43 -10.17 -6.02 -38.77
N THR A 44 -10.72 -5.49 -39.87
CA THR A 44 -10.91 -6.26 -41.10
C THR A 44 -9.71 -6.19 -42.06
N GLU A 45 -8.94 -5.11 -42.03
CA GLU A 45 -7.82 -4.89 -42.94
C GLU A 45 -6.44 -4.86 -42.27
N ASN A 46 -6.36 -4.97 -40.95
CA ASN A 46 -5.09 -4.92 -40.20
C ASN A 46 -4.30 -3.61 -40.41
N ILE A 47 -4.99 -2.51 -40.70
CA ILE A 47 -4.41 -1.19 -40.94
C ILE A 47 -4.46 -0.37 -39.66
N ALA A 48 -3.30 0.12 -39.21
CA ALA A 48 -3.20 1.10 -38.14
C ALA A 48 -2.94 2.49 -38.76
N ILE A 49 -3.84 3.43 -38.56
CA ILE A 49 -3.66 4.82 -38.97
C ILE A 49 -3.18 5.62 -37.74
N LEU A 50 -1.98 6.19 -37.87
CA LEU A 50 -1.43 7.13 -36.89
C LEU A 50 -1.71 8.55 -37.36
N THR A 51 -2.52 9.29 -36.60
CA THR A 51 -2.71 10.71 -36.84
C THR A 51 -1.90 11.51 -35.84
N PHE A 52 -1.03 12.38 -36.35
CA PHE A 52 -0.25 13.29 -35.52
C PHE A 52 -0.96 14.64 -35.45
N HIS A 53 -1.43 15.00 -34.27
CA HIS A 53 -2.04 16.31 -34.05
C HIS A 53 -1.10 17.20 -33.23
N ASN A 54 -0.79 18.38 -33.77
CA ASN A 54 -0.07 19.49 -33.13
C ASN A 54 1.25 19.12 -32.46
N ALA A 55 2.31 19.08 -33.27
CA ALA A 55 3.66 19.12 -32.73
C ALA A 55 3.90 20.49 -32.05
N LYS A 56 3.96 20.52 -30.73
CA LYS A 56 4.45 21.68 -29.97
C LYS A 56 5.95 21.51 -29.72
N VAL A 57 6.73 22.48 -30.14
CA VAL A 57 8.12 22.58 -29.70
C VAL A 57 8.10 23.00 -28.24
N ILE A 58 8.57 22.15 -27.35
CA ILE A 58 8.67 22.45 -25.93
C ILE A 58 10.09 22.95 -25.66
N PRO A 59 10.27 24.16 -25.12
CA PRO A 59 11.58 24.65 -24.76
C PRO A 59 12.30 23.71 -23.78
N ASP A 60 13.60 23.53 -23.93
CA ASP A 60 14.44 22.72 -23.02
C ASP A 60 14.27 23.10 -21.55
N THR A 61 13.97 24.36 -21.28
CA THR A 61 13.64 24.85 -19.95
C THR A 61 12.46 24.14 -19.32
N ILE A 62 11.40 23.83 -20.07
CA ILE A 62 10.22 23.13 -19.56
C ILE A 62 10.56 21.67 -19.25
N VAL A 63 11.30 21.01 -20.16
CA VAL A 63 11.73 19.63 -19.96
C VAL A 63 12.64 19.50 -18.74
N ASN A 64 13.58 20.43 -18.59
CA ASN A 64 14.47 20.47 -17.42
C ASN A 64 13.70 20.74 -16.13
N MET A 65 12.69 21.62 -16.14
CA MET A 65 11.82 21.88 -14.99
C MET A 65 11.00 20.63 -14.61
N GLU A 66 10.46 19.91 -15.58
CA GLU A 66 9.74 18.65 -15.32
C GLU A 66 10.65 17.58 -14.72
N GLN A 67 11.89 17.45 -15.22
CA GLN A 67 12.87 16.53 -14.65
C GLN A 67 13.25 16.92 -13.22
N GLU A 68 13.43 18.21 -12.94
CA GLU A 68 13.69 18.69 -11.58
C GLU A 68 12.49 18.46 -10.65
N LEU A 69 11.26 18.69 -11.13
CA LEU A 69 10.05 18.42 -10.36
C LEU A 69 9.95 16.93 -10.00
N ARG A 70 10.09 16.04 -10.96
CA ARG A 70 10.11 14.59 -10.73
C ARG A 70 11.20 14.16 -9.74
N LYS A 71 12.37 14.79 -9.80
CA LYS A 71 13.46 14.53 -8.85
C LYS A 71 13.10 15.00 -7.44
N LYS A 72 12.46 16.16 -7.32
CA LYS A 72 11.98 16.68 -6.04
C LYS A 72 10.88 15.81 -5.45
N GLU A 73 9.91 15.37 -6.26
CA GLU A 73 8.85 14.45 -5.84
C GLU A 73 9.41 13.13 -5.31
N LYS A 74 10.35 12.52 -6.04
CA LYS A 74 11.05 11.31 -5.56
C LYS A 74 11.79 11.52 -4.24
N ASN A 75 12.44 12.67 -4.08
CA ASN A 75 13.13 13.00 -2.84
C ASN A 75 12.15 13.19 -1.67
N ILE A 76 11.02 13.86 -1.90
CA ILE A 76 9.98 14.06 -0.88
C ILE A 76 9.42 12.69 -0.47
N THR A 77 9.09 11.84 -1.42
CA THR A 77 8.60 10.48 -1.15
C THR A 77 9.63 9.68 -0.34
N LYS A 78 10.91 9.76 -0.71
CA LYS A 78 11.97 9.09 0.06
C LYS A 78 12.06 9.60 1.50
N GLN A 79 12.06 10.93 1.70
CA GLN A 79 12.10 11.51 3.05
C GLN A 79 10.90 11.09 3.90
N TYR A 80 9.74 10.95 3.27
CA TYR A 80 8.54 10.43 3.94
C TYR A 80 8.74 8.99 4.42
N TRP A 81 9.28 8.11 3.56
CA TRP A 81 9.56 6.72 3.95
C TRP A 81 10.65 6.63 5.03
N ASP A 82 11.68 7.45 4.96
CA ASP A 82 12.71 7.55 6.00
C ASP A 82 12.10 7.96 7.34
N MET A 83 11.13 8.90 7.34
CA MET A 83 10.39 9.31 8.54
C MET A 83 9.50 8.19 9.07
N VAL A 84 8.75 7.52 8.21
CA VAL A 84 7.89 6.36 8.58
C VAL A 84 8.76 5.28 9.23
N SER A 85 9.88 4.93 8.61
CA SER A 85 10.80 3.92 9.14
C SER A 85 11.38 4.33 10.51
N LEU A 86 11.69 5.61 10.70
CA LEU A 86 12.16 6.12 11.99
C LEU A 86 11.07 6.01 13.07
N LEU A 87 9.83 6.40 12.76
CA LEU A 87 8.71 6.29 13.69
C LEU A 87 8.48 4.84 14.10
N VAL A 88 8.54 3.95 13.13
CA VAL A 88 8.45 2.52 13.32
C VAL A 88 9.58 2.01 14.23
N ALA A 89 10.84 2.42 14.00
CA ALA A 89 11.97 2.06 14.85
C ALA A 89 11.83 2.57 16.30
N VAL A 90 11.24 3.77 16.48
CA VAL A 90 10.95 4.32 17.83
C VAL A 90 9.90 3.49 18.56
N LEU A 91 8.85 3.04 17.85
CA LEU A 91 7.85 2.15 18.44
C LEU A 91 8.47 0.83 18.91
N ASN A 92 9.33 0.26 18.09
CA ASN A 92 10.05 -0.97 18.40
C ASN A 92 10.97 -0.83 19.63
N HIS A 93 11.76 0.24 19.64
CA HIS A 93 12.71 0.48 20.74
C HIS A 93 12.02 0.60 22.10
N ASN A 94 10.80 1.09 22.14
CA ASN A 94 10.00 1.21 23.36
C ASN A 94 9.20 -0.07 23.68
N ASN A 95 9.44 -1.18 23.03
CA ASN A 95 8.64 -2.42 23.13
C ASN A 95 7.13 -2.20 22.94
N LEU A 96 6.77 -1.16 22.20
CA LEU A 96 5.37 -0.85 21.88
C LEU A 96 4.85 -1.76 20.75
N VAL A 97 5.77 -2.26 19.94
CA VAL A 97 5.52 -3.23 18.86
C VAL A 97 6.76 -4.11 18.69
N GLU A 98 6.60 -5.38 18.37
CA GLU A 98 7.72 -6.30 18.14
C GLU A 98 8.40 -6.01 16.78
N THR A 99 9.73 -6.05 16.71
CA THR A 99 10.52 -5.63 15.54
C THR A 99 10.30 -6.48 14.29
N GLU A 100 10.16 -7.79 14.46
CA GLU A 100 9.95 -8.73 13.35
C GLU A 100 8.57 -8.57 12.69
N HIS A 101 7.61 -8.13 13.48
CA HIS A 101 6.22 -7.93 13.14
C HIS A 101 5.98 -6.94 11.98
N GLN A 102 6.83 -5.95 11.80
CA GLN A 102 6.56 -4.83 10.88
C GLN A 102 6.91 -5.14 9.43
N ASP A 103 8.01 -5.83 9.19
CA ASP A 103 8.41 -6.29 7.85
C ASP A 103 7.41 -7.34 7.36
N ASP A 104 6.83 -8.11 8.28
CA ASP A 104 5.84 -9.12 8.00
C ASP A 104 4.51 -8.49 7.60
N ILE A 105 4.04 -7.48 8.34
CA ILE A 105 2.81 -6.73 8.02
C ILE A 105 2.90 -6.09 6.63
N SER A 106 4.03 -5.46 6.30
CA SER A 106 4.26 -4.88 4.97
C SER A 106 4.16 -5.95 3.87
N PHE A 107 4.88 -7.04 4.04
CA PHE A 107 4.90 -8.15 3.09
C PHE A 107 3.51 -8.77 2.90
N TYR A 108 2.83 -9.12 3.99
CA TYR A 108 1.50 -9.75 3.92
C TYR A 108 0.47 -8.82 3.30
N THR A 109 0.54 -7.52 3.61
CA THR A 109 -0.33 -6.50 3.01
C THR A 109 -0.14 -6.45 1.50
N GLU A 110 1.10 -6.42 1.01
CA GLU A 110 1.41 -6.44 -0.41
C GLU A 110 0.83 -7.69 -1.10
N GLN A 111 1.05 -8.89 -0.53
CA GLN A 111 0.57 -10.13 -1.13
C GLN A 111 -0.96 -10.18 -1.24
N VAL A 112 -1.68 -9.69 -0.22
CA VAL A 112 -3.15 -9.62 -0.26
C VAL A 112 -3.62 -8.61 -1.31
N TYR A 113 -2.99 -7.44 -1.39
CA TYR A 113 -3.30 -6.41 -2.39
C TYR A 113 -3.08 -6.91 -3.83
N ARG A 114 -1.99 -7.63 -4.08
CA ARG A 114 -1.73 -8.25 -5.39
C ARG A 114 -2.83 -9.26 -5.78
N GLN A 115 -3.35 -10.02 -4.83
CA GLN A 115 -4.48 -10.90 -5.10
C GLN A 115 -5.78 -10.12 -5.36
N LEU A 116 -6.02 -9.02 -4.66
CA LEU A 116 -7.17 -8.15 -4.90
C LEU A 116 -7.09 -7.51 -6.29
N GLN A 117 -5.95 -6.97 -6.68
CA GLN A 117 -5.71 -6.39 -8.01
C GLN A 117 -5.99 -7.40 -9.12
N LYS A 118 -5.49 -8.63 -8.95
CA LYS A 118 -5.64 -9.72 -9.93
C LYS A 118 -7.07 -10.21 -10.06
N ASN A 119 -7.76 -10.41 -8.93
CA ASN A 119 -9.05 -11.11 -8.90
C ASN A 119 -10.25 -10.16 -8.98
N TYR A 120 -10.05 -8.87 -8.67
CA TYR A 120 -11.09 -7.86 -8.59
C TYR A 120 -10.64 -6.55 -9.26
N PRO A 121 -10.47 -6.54 -10.60
CA PRO A 121 -10.00 -5.36 -11.35
C PRO A 121 -10.92 -4.16 -11.20
N GLU A 122 -12.19 -4.38 -10.81
CA GLU A 122 -13.14 -3.31 -10.55
C GLU A 122 -12.73 -2.37 -9.40
N TYR A 123 -11.82 -2.78 -8.52
CA TYR A 123 -11.27 -1.90 -7.47
C TYR A 123 -10.28 -0.86 -8.01
N GLY A 124 -9.77 -1.04 -9.25
CA GLY A 124 -8.84 -0.09 -9.87
C GLY A 124 -7.52 0.07 -9.11
N ILE A 125 -7.08 -0.98 -8.40
CA ILE A 125 -5.86 -0.96 -7.59
C ILE A 125 -4.64 -0.78 -8.49
N THR A 126 -3.83 0.24 -8.21
CA THR A 126 -2.59 0.54 -8.94
C THR A 126 -1.36 -0.01 -8.20
N GLU A 127 -0.23 -0.20 -8.92
CA GLU A 127 1.05 -0.58 -8.29
C GLU A 127 1.49 0.46 -7.24
N GLU A 128 1.27 1.74 -7.52
CA GLU A 128 1.54 2.82 -6.58
C GLU A 128 0.72 2.68 -5.29
N GLU A 129 -0.55 2.27 -5.38
CA GLU A 129 -1.38 2.03 -4.21
C GLU A 129 -0.87 0.84 -3.39
N ILE A 130 -0.51 -0.26 -4.05
CA ILE A 130 0.06 -1.45 -3.39
C ILE A 130 1.31 -1.06 -2.63
N GLU A 131 2.24 -0.37 -3.29
CA GLU A 131 3.49 0.10 -2.68
C GLU A 131 3.22 1.01 -1.48
N ASN A 132 2.38 2.03 -1.65
CA ASN A 132 2.08 3.00 -0.60
C ASN A 132 1.42 2.35 0.62
N VAL A 133 0.39 1.52 0.43
CA VAL A 133 -0.33 0.91 1.54
C VAL A 133 0.54 -0.11 2.26
N SER A 134 1.34 -0.89 1.54
CA SER A 134 2.24 -1.86 2.14
C SER A 134 3.32 -1.21 3.00
N HIS A 135 3.89 -0.10 2.54
CA HIS A 135 4.87 0.65 3.32
C HIS A 135 4.25 1.39 4.52
N LEU A 136 2.96 1.75 4.43
CA LEU A 136 2.25 2.42 5.53
C LEU A 136 1.65 1.44 6.55
N ALA A 137 1.44 0.18 6.18
CA ALA A 137 0.83 -0.80 7.08
C ALA A 137 1.49 -0.87 8.46
N PRO A 138 2.82 -0.78 8.62
CA PRO A 138 3.48 -0.81 9.93
C PRO A 138 3.10 0.30 10.90
N ILE A 139 2.59 1.45 10.42
CA ILE A 139 2.22 2.56 11.32
C ILE A 139 0.83 2.43 11.92
N HIS A 140 0.06 1.39 11.60
CA HIS A 140 -1.31 1.21 12.10
C HIS A 140 -1.43 1.40 13.61
N ASP A 141 -0.42 0.97 14.33
CA ASP A 141 -0.32 0.97 15.79
C ASP A 141 0.43 2.17 16.39
N ILE A 142 0.80 3.21 15.61
CA ILE A 142 1.60 4.35 16.09
C ILE A 142 0.99 5.05 17.30
N GLY A 143 -0.34 5.02 17.41
CA GLY A 143 -1.05 5.61 18.55
C GLY A 143 -0.81 4.93 19.89
N LYS A 144 -0.26 3.72 19.90
CA LYS A 144 0.14 3.02 21.14
C LYS A 144 1.19 3.76 21.95
N ILE A 145 1.92 4.70 21.34
CA ILE A 145 2.86 5.58 22.06
C ILE A 145 2.22 6.39 23.20
N ARG A 146 0.89 6.56 23.16
CA ARG A 146 0.14 7.24 24.23
C ARG A 146 -0.50 6.30 25.25
N VAL A 147 -0.44 5.01 25.02
CA VAL A 147 -0.93 4.01 25.98
C VAL A 147 0.12 3.82 27.07
N PRO A 148 -0.24 3.87 28.36
CA PRO A 148 0.71 3.59 29.43
C PRO A 148 1.41 2.24 29.26
N ILE A 149 2.74 2.22 29.42
CA ILE A 149 3.55 1.05 29.19
C ILE A 149 3.19 -0.11 30.14
N GLU A 150 2.71 0.21 31.33
CA GLU A 150 2.24 -0.75 32.34
C GLU A 150 1.00 -1.51 31.85
N ILE A 151 0.17 -0.89 31.01
CA ILE A 151 -1.00 -1.52 30.41
C ILE A 151 -0.55 -2.41 29.24
N LEU A 152 0.33 -1.91 28.37
CA LEU A 152 0.83 -2.66 27.22
C LEU A 152 1.61 -3.91 27.63
N ASN A 153 2.45 -3.80 28.67
CA ASN A 153 3.28 -4.89 29.15
C ASN A 153 2.66 -5.68 30.31
N LYS A 154 1.36 -5.50 30.55
CA LYS A 154 0.69 -6.18 31.64
C LYS A 154 0.73 -7.70 31.47
N ASN A 155 1.25 -8.39 32.46
CA ASN A 155 1.25 -9.86 32.46
C ASN A 155 -0.13 -10.40 32.84
N GLY A 156 -1.01 -10.59 31.86
CA GLY A 156 -2.36 -11.09 32.06
C GLY A 156 -3.42 -10.36 31.23
N LYS A 157 -4.68 -10.67 31.49
CA LYS A 157 -5.81 -10.03 30.79
C LYS A 157 -5.96 -8.58 31.23
N LEU A 158 -6.21 -7.69 30.29
CA LEU A 158 -6.59 -6.30 30.56
C LEU A 158 -7.97 -6.26 31.23
N THR A 159 -8.15 -5.33 32.15
CA THR A 159 -9.48 -4.96 32.66
C THR A 159 -10.29 -4.25 31.57
N ILE A 160 -11.58 -4.04 31.81
CA ILE A 160 -12.43 -3.30 30.86
C ILE A 160 -11.90 -1.87 30.69
N ASP A 161 -11.54 -1.19 31.77
CA ASP A 161 -11.03 0.18 31.73
C ASP A 161 -9.69 0.28 30.99
N GLU A 162 -8.78 -0.66 31.25
CA GLU A 162 -7.49 -0.75 30.53
C GLU A 162 -7.69 -1.01 29.03
N MET A 163 -8.65 -1.86 28.68
CA MET A 163 -8.99 -2.13 27.29
C MET A 163 -9.55 -0.87 26.60
N GLU A 164 -10.38 -0.08 27.27
CA GLU A 164 -10.87 1.18 26.71
C GLU A 164 -9.73 2.20 26.50
N VAL A 165 -8.70 2.21 27.34
CA VAL A 165 -7.49 3.02 27.13
C VAL A 165 -6.75 2.53 25.88
N VAL A 166 -6.56 1.22 25.70
CA VAL A 166 -5.90 0.66 24.51
C VAL A 166 -6.70 0.97 23.24
N LYS A 167 -8.03 0.87 23.27
CA LYS A 167 -8.90 1.18 22.14
C LYS A 167 -8.83 2.63 21.65
N GLN A 168 -8.17 3.53 22.37
CA GLN A 168 -7.95 4.90 21.91
C GLN A 168 -6.79 5.02 20.90
N HIS A 169 -5.91 4.00 20.77
CA HIS A 169 -4.75 4.10 19.88
C HIS A 169 -5.10 4.34 18.41
N PRO A 170 -6.20 3.80 17.81
CA PRO A 170 -6.54 4.09 16.42
C PRO A 170 -6.86 5.58 16.22
N ILE A 171 -7.61 6.17 17.15
CA ILE A 171 -7.94 7.60 17.11
C ILE A 171 -6.67 8.43 17.25
N THR A 172 -5.86 8.11 18.26
CA THR A 172 -4.60 8.82 18.53
C THR A 172 -3.63 8.72 17.36
N GLY A 173 -3.50 7.52 16.78
CA GLY A 173 -2.64 7.30 15.60
C GLY A 173 -3.09 8.13 14.40
N ALA A 174 -4.39 8.13 14.12
CA ALA A 174 -4.96 8.93 13.04
C ALA A 174 -4.73 10.44 13.27
N GLU A 175 -4.92 10.94 14.49
CA GLU A 175 -4.62 12.33 14.81
C GLU A 175 -3.14 12.69 14.66
N MET A 176 -2.23 11.75 14.92
CA MET A 176 -0.80 11.94 14.74
C MET A 176 -0.45 12.08 13.25
N THR A 177 -1.05 11.27 12.38
CA THR A 177 -0.79 11.35 10.93
C THR A 177 -1.22 12.68 10.33
N LEU A 178 -2.28 13.32 10.85
CA LEU A 178 -2.70 14.66 10.43
C LEU A 178 -1.69 15.77 10.77
N ARG A 179 -0.74 15.50 11.66
CA ARG A 179 0.31 16.44 12.07
C ARG A 179 1.63 16.24 11.33
N PHE A 180 1.68 15.32 10.39
CA PHE A 180 2.87 15.17 9.56
C PHE A 180 3.15 16.46 8.80
N PRO A 181 4.43 16.85 8.66
CA PRO A 181 4.78 18.15 8.09
C PRO A 181 4.22 18.33 6.67
N ASN A 182 3.54 19.46 6.44
CA ASN A 182 3.07 19.82 5.11
C ASN A 182 4.24 19.87 4.12
N GLY A 183 4.06 19.27 2.94
CA GLY A 183 5.10 19.22 1.90
C GLY A 183 6.03 18.00 1.99
N MET A 184 5.94 17.18 3.03
CA MET A 184 6.62 15.87 3.11
C MET A 184 5.77 14.72 2.60
N THR A 185 4.45 14.95 2.42
CA THR A 185 3.51 13.91 2.01
C THR A 185 2.62 14.40 0.88
N THR A 186 2.10 13.47 0.09
CA THR A 186 0.98 13.74 -0.81
C THR A 186 -0.33 13.61 -0.05
N GLU A 187 -1.39 14.26 -0.53
CA GLU A 187 -2.75 14.11 0.03
C GLU A 187 -3.17 12.64 0.11
N LYS A 188 -2.77 11.85 -0.89
CA LYS A 188 -3.06 10.42 -0.99
C LYS A 188 -2.38 9.60 0.12
N LEU A 189 -1.09 9.86 0.40
CA LEU A 189 -0.34 9.21 1.48
C LEU A 189 -0.91 9.58 2.86
N ASN A 190 -1.25 10.85 3.08
CA ASN A 190 -1.90 11.29 4.31
C ASN A 190 -3.25 10.58 4.54
N LYS A 191 -4.03 10.45 3.46
CA LYS A 191 -5.31 9.74 3.52
C LYS A 191 -5.12 8.28 3.92
N TYR A 192 -4.23 7.54 3.27
CA TYR A 192 -3.97 6.14 3.63
C TYR A 192 -3.46 5.99 5.06
N SER A 193 -2.52 6.83 5.48
CA SER A 193 -1.99 6.81 6.85
C SER A 193 -3.08 7.00 7.88
N TYR A 194 -3.96 7.98 7.66
CA TYR A 194 -5.10 8.25 8.53
C TYR A 194 -6.08 7.07 8.57
N GLU A 195 -6.49 6.58 7.40
CA GLU A 195 -7.46 5.50 7.27
C GLU A 195 -6.95 4.19 7.90
N ILE A 196 -5.70 3.84 7.67
CA ILE A 196 -5.05 2.65 8.25
C ILE A 196 -5.03 2.77 9.78
N CYS A 197 -4.48 3.87 10.32
CA CYS A 197 -4.41 4.04 11.76
C CYS A 197 -5.78 4.02 12.41
N ARG A 198 -6.79 4.71 11.83
CA ARG A 198 -8.09 4.87 12.45
C ARG A 198 -8.95 3.63 12.37
N HIS A 199 -8.91 2.90 11.25
CA HIS A 199 -9.94 1.91 10.93
C HIS A 199 -9.47 0.45 10.86
N HIS A 200 -8.20 0.13 11.14
CA HIS A 200 -7.70 -1.26 11.08
C HIS A 200 -8.38 -2.21 12.08
N HIS A 201 -9.00 -1.68 13.12
CA HIS A 201 -9.81 -2.46 14.07
C HIS A 201 -11.31 -2.48 13.76
N GLU A 202 -11.74 -1.84 12.67
CA GLU A 202 -13.11 -2.01 12.19
C GLU A 202 -13.33 -3.44 11.68
N ARG A 203 -14.57 -3.89 11.74
CA ARG A 203 -14.95 -5.23 11.30
C ARG A 203 -16.13 -5.13 10.34
N PHE A 204 -16.14 -5.98 9.34
CA PHE A 204 -17.08 -5.89 8.21
C PHE A 204 -18.55 -5.94 8.64
N ASP A 205 -18.85 -6.57 9.78
CA ASP A 205 -20.19 -6.64 10.38
C ASP A 205 -20.56 -5.42 11.24
N GLY A 206 -19.63 -4.48 11.45
CA GLY A 206 -19.80 -3.30 12.28
C GLY A 206 -19.53 -3.53 13.77
N SER A 207 -18.98 -4.68 14.16
CA SER A 207 -18.61 -4.98 15.55
C SER A 207 -17.26 -4.38 15.96
N GLY A 208 -16.57 -3.71 15.03
CA GLY A 208 -15.27 -3.09 15.24
C GLY A 208 -15.33 -1.75 15.96
N TYR A 209 -14.20 -1.08 16.03
CA TYR A 209 -14.02 0.24 16.64
C TYR A 209 -12.96 1.04 15.86
N PRO A 210 -12.88 2.39 15.99
CA PRO A 210 -13.60 3.25 16.93
C PRO A 210 -14.95 3.75 16.43
N ASP A 211 -15.21 3.71 15.10
CA ASP A 211 -16.37 4.38 14.51
C ASP A 211 -17.55 3.41 14.24
N GLY A 212 -17.34 2.10 14.37
CA GLY A 212 -18.36 1.08 14.11
C GLY A 212 -18.77 1.00 12.63
N LEU A 213 -17.84 1.27 11.71
CA LEU A 213 -18.06 1.22 10.28
C LEU A 213 -18.45 -0.19 9.84
N LYS A 214 -19.31 -0.28 8.80
CA LYS A 214 -19.84 -1.56 8.32
C LYS A 214 -19.66 -1.71 6.81
N GLY A 215 -19.27 -2.91 6.40
CA GLY A 215 -19.13 -3.25 4.99
C GLY A 215 -18.13 -2.34 4.28
N ASP A 216 -18.53 -1.84 3.11
CA ASP A 216 -17.70 -0.97 2.27
C ASP A 216 -17.52 0.46 2.80
N GLN A 217 -18.11 0.80 3.95
CA GLN A 217 -17.78 2.04 4.66
C GLN A 217 -16.34 2.01 5.20
N ILE A 218 -15.81 0.82 5.46
CA ILE A 218 -14.42 0.64 5.92
C ILE A 218 -13.51 0.80 4.71
N PRO A 219 -12.54 1.75 4.72
CA PRO A 219 -11.57 1.90 3.65
C PRO A 219 -10.85 0.58 3.34
N LEU A 220 -10.63 0.27 2.06
CA LEU A 220 -10.02 -1.00 1.64
C LEU A 220 -8.64 -1.21 2.28
N CYS A 221 -7.81 -0.16 2.35
CA CYS A 221 -6.50 -0.22 3.00
C CYS A 221 -6.61 -0.65 4.47
N ALA A 222 -7.58 -0.13 5.20
CA ALA A 222 -7.81 -0.49 6.59
C ALA A 222 -8.36 -1.93 6.73
N GLN A 223 -9.25 -2.38 5.83
CA GLN A 223 -9.73 -3.76 5.82
C GLN A 223 -8.58 -4.76 5.64
N VAL A 224 -7.67 -4.47 4.68
CA VAL A 224 -6.52 -5.35 4.39
C VAL A 224 -5.55 -5.36 5.57
N VAL A 225 -5.15 -4.19 6.06
CA VAL A 225 -4.21 -4.09 7.19
C VAL A 225 -4.80 -4.73 8.44
N GLY A 226 -6.09 -4.50 8.75
CA GLY A 226 -6.75 -5.09 9.90
C GLY A 226 -6.89 -6.62 9.84
N LEU A 227 -7.00 -7.19 8.62
CA LEU A 227 -6.98 -8.65 8.45
C LEU A 227 -5.56 -9.20 8.63
N VAL A 228 -4.57 -8.53 8.05
CA VAL A 228 -3.15 -8.90 8.13
C VAL A 228 -2.66 -8.81 9.57
N ASP A 229 -2.98 -7.74 10.30
CA ASP A 229 -2.68 -7.60 11.74
C ASP A 229 -3.30 -8.75 12.56
N ALA A 230 -4.58 -9.08 12.30
CA ALA A 230 -5.23 -10.20 12.98
C ALA A 230 -4.52 -11.55 12.70
N TYR A 231 -4.06 -11.78 11.47
CA TYR A 231 -3.31 -12.97 11.10
C TYR A 231 -1.94 -13.00 11.78
N ASP A 232 -1.21 -11.90 11.68
CA ASP A 232 0.12 -11.79 12.25
C ASP A 232 0.10 -11.96 13.78
N ALA A 233 -0.89 -11.37 14.46
CA ALA A 233 -1.11 -11.59 15.89
C ALA A 233 -1.34 -13.07 16.27
N LEU A 234 -1.69 -13.94 15.33
CA LEU A 234 -1.84 -15.38 15.56
C LEU A 234 -0.54 -16.14 15.39
N VAL A 235 0.29 -15.75 14.43
CA VAL A 235 1.53 -16.47 14.08
C VAL A 235 2.77 -15.96 14.79
N SER A 236 2.72 -14.74 15.34
CA SER A 236 3.81 -14.14 16.14
C SER A 236 3.77 -14.61 17.59
N GLU A 237 4.93 -14.67 18.24
CA GLU A 237 5.06 -14.96 19.65
C GLU A 237 4.63 -13.73 20.47
N ARG A 238 3.84 -13.94 21.50
CA ARG A 238 3.42 -12.87 22.43
C ARG A 238 3.55 -13.35 23.87
N PRO A 239 3.86 -12.49 24.86
CA PRO A 239 4.08 -12.88 26.25
C PRO A 239 2.96 -13.74 26.86
N TYR A 240 1.74 -13.67 26.28
CA TYR A 240 0.54 -14.33 26.83
C TYR A 240 -0.06 -15.39 25.91
N LYS A 241 0.52 -15.59 24.69
CA LYS A 241 -0.06 -16.49 23.69
C LYS A 241 1.02 -17.19 22.91
N ARG A 242 0.96 -18.54 22.92
CA ARG A 242 1.81 -19.34 22.04
C ARG A 242 1.48 -19.06 20.58
N LYS A 243 2.52 -18.88 19.75
CA LYS A 243 2.34 -18.73 18.30
C LYS A 243 1.64 -19.97 17.70
N LEU A 244 0.68 -19.73 16.84
CA LEU A 244 -0.04 -20.78 16.14
C LEU A 244 0.73 -21.23 14.89
N LYS A 245 0.40 -22.41 14.40
CA LYS A 245 0.88 -22.86 13.10
C LYS A 245 0.15 -22.07 12.00
N HIS A 246 0.84 -21.79 10.90
CA HIS A 246 0.29 -21.08 9.75
C HIS A 246 -1.11 -21.59 9.35
N ALA A 247 -1.24 -22.89 9.09
CA ALA A 247 -2.52 -23.48 8.69
C ALA A 247 -3.66 -23.29 9.72
N GLU A 248 -3.34 -23.26 11.01
CA GLU A 248 -4.30 -23.01 12.07
C GLU A 248 -4.74 -21.55 12.09
N ALA A 249 -3.80 -20.61 11.97
CA ALA A 249 -4.06 -19.18 11.89
C ALA A 249 -4.94 -18.84 10.66
N VAL A 250 -4.60 -19.37 9.49
CA VAL A 250 -5.40 -19.19 8.27
C VAL A 250 -6.83 -19.72 8.47
N ARG A 251 -6.99 -20.90 9.06
CA ARG A 251 -8.30 -21.46 9.36
C ARG A 251 -9.13 -20.55 10.28
N MET A 252 -8.52 -20.01 11.33
CA MET A 252 -9.20 -19.13 12.29
C MET A 252 -9.68 -17.83 11.61
N ILE A 253 -8.85 -17.23 10.77
CA ILE A 253 -9.21 -16.02 10.01
C ILE A 253 -10.39 -16.31 9.07
N VAL A 254 -10.31 -17.40 8.29
CA VAL A 254 -11.37 -17.78 7.33
C VAL A 254 -12.69 -18.11 8.03
N ASN A 255 -12.63 -18.69 9.23
CA ASN A 255 -13.81 -19.00 10.04
C ASN A 255 -14.35 -17.78 10.84
N ALA A 256 -13.81 -16.58 10.62
CA ALA A 256 -14.17 -15.36 11.34
C ALA A 256 -13.99 -15.43 12.88
N GLU A 257 -13.10 -16.30 13.38
CA GLU A 257 -12.80 -16.42 14.82
C GLU A 257 -12.04 -15.18 15.36
N CYS A 258 -11.47 -14.36 14.45
CA CYS A 258 -10.74 -13.13 14.77
C CYS A 258 -11.47 -11.85 14.32
N GLY A 259 -12.75 -11.96 14.05
CA GLY A 259 -13.59 -10.86 13.55
C GLY A 259 -14.07 -11.09 12.12
N ALA A 260 -15.10 -10.37 11.73
CA ALA A 260 -15.70 -10.48 10.42
C ALA A 260 -14.92 -9.68 9.38
N PHE A 261 -14.60 -10.31 8.26
CA PHE A 261 -13.97 -9.69 7.09
C PHE A 261 -14.83 -9.94 5.84
N SER A 262 -14.67 -9.13 4.78
CA SER A 262 -15.42 -9.34 3.54
C SER A 262 -15.04 -10.67 2.89
N MET A 263 -16.00 -11.33 2.24
CA MET A 263 -15.75 -12.60 1.57
C MET A 263 -14.70 -12.47 0.46
N LYS A 264 -14.72 -11.36 -0.29
CA LYS A 264 -13.71 -11.07 -1.33
C LYS A 264 -12.31 -10.99 -0.73
N LEU A 265 -12.18 -10.28 0.39
CA LEU A 265 -10.90 -10.14 1.09
C LEU A 265 -10.41 -11.49 1.65
N LEU A 266 -11.29 -12.29 2.26
CA LEU A 266 -10.93 -13.62 2.76
C LEU A 266 -10.46 -14.57 1.64
N GLN A 267 -11.08 -14.51 0.46
CA GLN A 267 -10.64 -15.29 -0.71
C GLN A 267 -9.25 -14.86 -1.18
N CYS A 268 -8.98 -13.55 -1.24
CA CYS A 268 -7.66 -13.04 -1.62
C CYS A 268 -6.60 -13.36 -0.57
N PHE A 269 -6.92 -13.22 0.70
CA PHE A 269 -6.03 -13.61 1.80
C PHE A 269 -5.68 -15.10 1.73
N PHE A 270 -6.68 -15.97 1.58
CA PHE A 270 -6.45 -17.42 1.45
C PHE A 270 -5.55 -17.74 0.26
N ALA A 271 -5.82 -17.12 -0.91
CA ALA A 271 -5.01 -17.33 -2.10
C ALA A 271 -3.56 -16.84 -1.91
N ALA A 272 -3.35 -15.72 -1.21
CA ALA A 272 -2.02 -15.21 -0.88
C ALA A 272 -1.31 -16.14 0.12
N ALA A 273 -1.98 -16.52 1.19
CA ALA A 273 -1.43 -17.34 2.27
C ALA A 273 -1.01 -18.76 1.82
N MET A 274 -1.57 -19.25 0.70
CA MET A 274 -1.17 -20.55 0.12
C MET A 274 0.03 -20.44 -0.83
N GLN A 275 0.56 -19.25 -1.08
CA GLN A 275 1.74 -19.07 -1.93
C GLN A 275 3.02 -19.48 -1.21
N LYS A 276 3.97 -19.97 -1.98
CA LYS A 276 5.25 -20.46 -1.46
C LYS A 276 6.02 -19.37 -0.71
N GLU A 277 6.01 -18.16 -1.23
CA GLU A 277 6.69 -16.99 -0.66
C GLU A 277 6.15 -16.66 0.73
N TRP A 278 4.82 -16.72 0.91
CA TRP A 278 4.19 -16.51 2.22
C TRP A 278 4.60 -17.58 3.22
N VAL A 279 4.52 -18.86 2.82
CA VAL A 279 4.88 -19.98 3.69
C VAL A 279 6.35 -19.91 4.09
N GLN A 280 7.25 -19.61 3.15
CA GLN A 280 8.68 -19.43 3.42
C GLN A 280 8.94 -18.28 4.39
N LYS A 281 8.23 -17.14 4.25
CA LYS A 281 8.34 -16.02 5.18
C LYS A 281 7.95 -16.41 6.59
N VAL A 282 6.86 -17.15 6.77
CA VAL A 282 6.42 -17.66 8.08
C VAL A 282 7.39 -18.69 8.67
N GLU A 283 8.03 -19.50 7.83
CA GLU A 283 9.00 -20.49 8.27
C GLU A 283 10.34 -19.87 8.69
N SER A 284 10.83 -18.86 7.95
CA SER A 284 12.05 -18.13 8.31
C SER A 284 11.95 -17.48 9.70
N ASN A 285 10.79 -16.94 10.04
CA ASN A 285 10.52 -16.34 11.37
C ASN A 285 10.39 -17.38 12.51
N ARG A 286 10.56 -18.67 12.22
CA ARG A 286 10.51 -19.73 13.24
C ARG A 286 11.91 -20.23 13.63
N GLU A 287 12.90 -19.95 12.81
CA GLU A 287 14.27 -20.42 13.01
C GLU A 287 15.14 -19.38 13.76
N GLU A 288 14.65 -18.15 13.91
CA GLU A 288 15.24 -17.10 14.76
C GLU A 288 14.59 -17.07 16.15
#